data_a59532e7b3c1ed5b84818bc4f8848e24
#
_entry.id   a59532e7b3c1ed5b84818bc4f8848e24
#
_cell.length_a   1.000
_cell.length_b   1.000
_cell.length_c   1.000
_cell.angle_alpha   90.00
_cell.angle_beta   90.00
_cell.angle_gamma   90.00
#
_symmetry.space_group_name_H-M   'P 1'
#
loop_
_entity.id
_entity.type
_entity.pdbx_description
1 polymer ?
#
loop_
_entity_poly.entity_id
_entity_poly.type
_entity_poly.pdbx_seq_one_letter_code
_entity_poly.pdbx_strand_id
1 'polypeptide(L)'
;PQQFAKHALGTELWHAMRKIWPTIDTSPRKLLHGDYWPGNTVWNGETLLAIVDWEEPVIGDPMMDVGYFLSDAAYFDIDIEETFLNTYSIATGTPITNLLFWKMAAAARAMPDVGPWAQGYAELSIRTMTADEIRRAHHDFTQSLLR
;
A
#
# COMPACT_ATOMS: atom_id res chain seq x y z
N PRO A 1 7.16 -6.45 -15.77
CA PRO A 1 8.47 -6.92 -16.19
C PRO A 1 9.48 -5.80 -16.44
N GLN A 2 9.35 -4.95 -17.48
CA GLN A 2 10.37 -3.93 -17.78
C GLN A 2 10.50 -2.83 -16.71
N GLN A 3 9.41 -2.42 -16.07
CA GLN A 3 9.45 -1.45 -14.99
C GLN A 3 10.19 -1.97 -13.75
N PHE A 4 10.02 -3.24 -13.43
CA PHE A 4 10.74 -3.86 -12.30
C PHE A 4 12.25 -3.88 -12.52
N ALA A 5 12.73 -4.15 -13.74
CA ALA A 5 14.15 -4.18 -14.04
C ALA A 5 14.87 -2.82 -13.88
N LYS A 6 14.12 -1.73 -13.78
CA LYS A 6 14.66 -0.37 -13.56
C LYS A 6 14.79 0.02 -12.09
N HIS A 7 14.20 -0.76 -11.17
CA HIS A 7 14.31 -0.55 -9.73
C HIS A 7 15.31 -1.53 -9.12
N ALA A 8 16.11 -1.08 -8.15
CA ALA A 8 17.19 -1.87 -7.56
C ALA A 8 16.73 -3.24 -7.01
N LEU A 9 15.56 -3.29 -6.35
CA LEU A 9 14.95 -4.50 -5.79
C LEU A 9 13.83 -5.09 -6.66
N GLY A 10 13.56 -4.50 -7.83
CA GLY A 10 12.36 -4.83 -8.61
C GLY A 10 12.36 -6.26 -9.13
N THR A 11 13.48 -6.76 -9.65
CA THR A 11 13.58 -8.14 -10.15
C THR A 11 13.38 -9.15 -9.02
N GLU A 12 13.96 -8.89 -7.85
CA GLU A 12 13.82 -9.75 -6.68
C GLU A 12 12.38 -9.77 -6.18
N LEU A 13 11.76 -8.59 -6.05
CA LEU A 13 10.35 -8.45 -5.67
C LEU A 13 9.44 -9.20 -6.65
N TRP A 14 9.65 -9.05 -7.96
CA TRP A 14 8.90 -9.76 -8.97
C TRP A 14 8.98 -11.28 -8.82
N HIS A 15 10.18 -11.82 -8.57
CA HIS A 15 10.37 -13.26 -8.36
C HIS A 15 9.68 -13.73 -7.07
N ALA A 16 9.76 -12.96 -5.98
CA ALA A 16 9.10 -13.27 -4.73
C ALA A 16 7.56 -13.31 -4.91
N MET A 17 6.98 -12.30 -5.56
CA MET A 17 5.55 -12.24 -5.86
C MET A 17 5.10 -13.43 -6.71
N ARG A 18 5.84 -13.77 -7.77
CA ARG A 18 5.51 -14.93 -8.63
C ARG A 18 5.55 -16.25 -7.89
N LYS A 19 6.43 -16.41 -6.89
CA LYS A 19 6.50 -17.61 -6.06
C LYS A 19 5.28 -17.75 -5.16
N ILE A 20 4.77 -16.63 -4.63
CA ILE A 20 3.61 -16.62 -3.72
C ILE A 20 2.29 -16.70 -4.51
N TRP A 21 2.22 -16.10 -5.69
CA TRP A 21 0.99 -15.98 -6.48
C TRP A 21 0.12 -17.25 -6.56
N PRO A 22 0.67 -18.46 -6.82
CA PRO A 22 -0.15 -19.67 -6.88
C PRO A 22 -0.86 -20.07 -5.58
N THR A 23 -0.45 -19.50 -4.45
CA THR A 23 -1.01 -19.79 -3.12
C THR A 23 -2.03 -18.74 -2.66
N ILE A 24 -2.24 -17.68 -3.45
CA ILE A 24 -3.16 -16.60 -3.10
C ILE A 24 -4.60 -17.07 -3.28
N ASP A 25 -5.35 -17.05 -2.18
CA ASP A 25 -6.81 -17.17 -2.20
C ASP A 25 -7.42 -15.78 -2.10
N THR A 26 -8.04 -15.32 -3.18
CA THR A 26 -8.67 -14.00 -3.25
C THR A 26 -10.12 -13.99 -2.78
N SER A 27 -10.54 -14.95 -1.98
CA SER A 27 -11.84 -15.00 -1.34
C SER A 27 -11.75 -14.52 0.12
N PRO A 28 -12.73 -13.75 0.65
CA PRO A 28 -13.89 -13.20 -0.06
C PRO A 28 -13.53 -12.00 -0.95
N ARG A 29 -14.22 -11.85 -2.07
CA ARG A 29 -14.07 -10.66 -2.93
C ARG A 29 -14.99 -9.54 -2.46
N LYS A 30 -14.47 -8.32 -2.38
CA LYS A 30 -15.18 -7.11 -1.97
C LYS A 30 -15.00 -6.01 -3.02
N LEU A 31 -15.85 -4.99 -2.96
CA LEU A 31 -15.57 -3.72 -3.64
C LEU A 31 -14.42 -3.04 -2.91
N LEU A 32 -13.38 -2.72 -3.64
CA LEU A 32 -12.18 -2.05 -3.17
C LEU A 32 -12.12 -0.66 -3.75
N HIS A 33 -11.44 0.24 -3.04
CA HIS A 33 -11.15 1.57 -3.53
C HIS A 33 -10.14 1.54 -4.69
N GLY A 34 -9.14 0.66 -4.61
CA GLY A 34 -8.07 0.53 -5.61
C GLY A 34 -6.90 1.50 -5.40
N ASP A 35 -7.16 2.62 -4.70
CA ASP A 35 -6.18 3.62 -4.31
C ASP A 35 -6.44 4.13 -2.89
N TYR A 36 -6.59 3.21 -1.92
CA TYR A 36 -6.91 3.56 -0.54
C TYR A 36 -5.66 4.01 0.21
N TRP A 37 -5.60 5.29 0.53
CA TRP A 37 -4.57 5.93 1.33
C TRP A 37 -5.14 7.18 2.06
N PRO A 38 -4.46 7.74 3.08
CA PRO A 38 -5.01 8.85 3.88
C PRO A 38 -5.42 10.09 3.08
N GLY A 39 -4.77 10.37 1.93
CA GLY A 39 -5.11 11.50 1.07
C GLY A 39 -6.50 11.42 0.43
N ASN A 40 -7.04 10.21 0.29
CA ASN A 40 -8.37 9.97 -0.24
C ASN A 40 -9.44 9.90 0.86
N THR A 41 -9.15 10.42 2.06
CA THR A 41 -10.08 10.49 3.20
C THR A 41 -10.31 11.93 3.62
N VAL A 42 -11.57 12.28 3.87
CA VAL A 42 -11.99 13.63 4.31
C VAL A 42 -12.42 13.57 5.76
N TRP A 43 -11.80 14.40 6.60
CA TRP A 43 -12.02 14.41 8.03
C TRP A 43 -12.51 15.76 8.54
N ASN A 44 -13.31 15.73 9.61
CA ASN A 44 -13.61 16.89 10.44
C ASN A 44 -13.23 16.57 11.89
N GLY A 45 -12.09 17.06 12.33
CA GLY A 45 -11.49 16.60 13.58
C GLY A 45 -11.21 15.10 13.53
N GLU A 46 -11.79 14.33 14.45
CA GLU A 46 -11.64 12.86 14.52
C GLU A 46 -12.76 12.09 13.78
N THR A 47 -13.65 12.80 13.07
CA THR A 47 -14.75 12.18 12.34
C THR A 47 -14.44 12.03 10.87
N LEU A 48 -14.41 10.80 10.36
CA LEU A 48 -14.33 10.53 8.92
C LEU A 48 -15.66 10.91 8.27
N LEU A 49 -15.60 11.86 7.32
CA LEU A 49 -16.78 12.34 6.60
C LEU A 49 -16.99 11.62 5.27
N ALA A 50 -15.91 11.34 4.56
CA ALA A 50 -16.00 10.71 3.24
C ALA A 50 -14.70 9.98 2.88
N ILE A 51 -14.83 9.00 1.99
CA ILE A 51 -13.75 8.43 1.20
C ILE A 51 -14.01 8.89 -0.23
N VAL A 52 -13.02 9.56 -0.85
CA VAL A 52 -13.13 10.22 -2.15
C VAL A 52 -12.17 9.59 -3.15
N ASP A 53 -12.25 10.01 -4.42
CA ASP A 53 -11.35 9.57 -5.50
C ASP A 53 -11.51 8.08 -5.86
N TRP A 54 -12.74 7.71 -6.15
CA TRP A 54 -13.12 6.35 -6.59
C TRP A 54 -12.91 6.18 -8.10
N GLU A 55 -11.73 6.50 -8.61
CA GLU A 55 -11.44 6.40 -10.05
C GLU A 55 -11.02 4.99 -10.47
N GLU A 56 -10.47 4.20 -9.54
CA GLU A 56 -9.95 2.84 -9.81
C GLU A 56 -10.67 1.72 -9.01
N PRO A 57 -12.03 1.73 -8.88
CA PRO A 57 -12.70 0.73 -8.08
C PRO A 57 -12.57 -0.66 -8.71
N VAL A 58 -12.34 -1.67 -7.89
CA VAL A 58 -12.18 -3.05 -8.34
C VAL A 58 -12.86 -4.04 -7.39
N ILE A 59 -13.28 -5.19 -7.90
CA ILE A 59 -13.76 -6.31 -7.08
C ILE A 59 -12.61 -7.27 -6.85
N GLY A 60 -12.11 -7.35 -5.63
CA GLY A 60 -10.92 -8.13 -5.31
C GLY A 60 -10.78 -8.54 -3.85
N ASP A 61 -9.56 -8.96 -3.51
CA ASP A 61 -9.16 -9.28 -2.15
C ASP A 61 -9.01 -7.97 -1.34
N PRO A 62 -9.74 -7.80 -0.22
CA PRO A 62 -9.67 -6.58 0.58
C PRO A 62 -8.27 -6.25 1.11
N MET A 63 -7.38 -7.22 1.18
CA MET A 63 -5.99 -6.98 1.60
C MET A 63 -5.20 -6.14 0.60
N MET A 64 -5.70 -5.91 -0.62
CA MET A 64 -5.11 -4.97 -1.58
C MET A 64 -5.15 -3.53 -1.02
N ASP A 65 -6.34 -3.02 -0.63
CA ASP A 65 -6.46 -1.68 -0.05
C ASP A 65 -5.72 -1.57 1.29
N VAL A 66 -5.77 -2.64 2.11
CA VAL A 66 -4.99 -2.71 3.35
C VAL A 66 -3.49 -2.62 3.07
N GLY A 67 -2.98 -3.35 2.09
CA GLY A 67 -1.56 -3.31 1.69
C GLY A 67 -1.13 -1.92 1.19
N TYR A 68 -1.98 -1.24 0.45
CA TYR A 68 -1.74 0.12 -0.05
C TYR A 68 -1.64 1.11 1.11
N PHE A 69 -2.63 1.12 2.01
CA PHE A 69 -2.62 1.95 3.20
C PHE A 69 -1.36 1.72 4.07
N LEU A 70 -1.00 0.46 4.31
CA LEU A 70 0.18 0.13 5.13
C LEU A 70 1.51 0.52 4.45
N SER A 71 1.58 0.53 3.12
CA SER A 71 2.78 1.02 2.43
C SER A 71 2.98 2.52 2.63
N ASP A 72 1.90 3.32 2.56
CA ASP A 72 1.98 4.75 2.84
C ASP A 72 2.34 5.03 4.30
N ALA A 73 1.74 4.28 5.23
CA ALA A 73 2.11 4.36 6.64
C ALA A 73 3.61 4.10 6.86
N ALA A 74 4.16 3.09 6.19
CA ALA A 74 5.58 2.77 6.25
C ALA A 74 6.46 3.88 5.63
N TYR A 75 6.03 4.50 4.52
CA TYR A 75 6.76 5.63 3.92
C TYR A 75 6.80 6.85 4.83
N PHE A 76 5.82 7.00 5.69
CA PHE A 76 5.74 8.08 6.68
C PHE A 76 6.37 7.71 8.02
N ASP A 77 6.95 6.53 8.16
CA ASP A 77 7.50 6.03 9.43
C ASP A 77 6.43 6.02 10.55
N ILE A 78 5.21 5.59 10.19
CA ILE A 78 4.08 5.45 11.12
C ILE A 78 3.93 3.99 11.51
N ASP A 79 4.22 3.67 12.76
CA ASP A 79 4.04 2.34 13.33
C ASP A 79 2.58 2.10 13.72
N ILE A 80 1.76 1.69 12.75
CA ILE A 80 0.32 1.46 12.94
C ILE A 80 -0.14 0.06 12.52
N GLU A 81 0.73 -0.75 11.92
CA GLU A 81 0.34 -2.00 11.27
C GLU A 81 -0.45 -2.92 12.21
N GLU A 82 0.09 -3.23 13.38
CA GLU A 82 -0.57 -4.12 14.33
C GLU A 82 -1.94 -3.59 14.79
N THR A 83 -2.00 -2.32 15.17
CA THR A 83 -3.24 -1.67 15.62
C THR A 83 -4.29 -1.63 14.51
N PHE A 84 -3.86 -1.28 13.29
CA PHE A 84 -4.75 -1.23 12.13
C PHE A 84 -5.32 -2.61 11.80
N LEU A 85 -4.49 -3.64 11.70
CA LEU A 85 -4.91 -5.00 11.35
C LEU A 85 -5.84 -5.60 12.40
N ASN A 86 -5.57 -5.40 13.68
CA ASN A 86 -6.43 -5.85 14.76
C ASN A 86 -7.80 -5.17 14.68
N THR A 87 -7.83 -3.85 14.52
CA THR A 87 -9.07 -3.08 14.40
C THR A 87 -9.86 -3.48 13.15
N TYR A 88 -9.20 -3.62 12.02
CA TYR A 88 -9.80 -4.04 10.77
C TYR A 88 -10.44 -5.43 10.89
N SER A 89 -9.71 -6.40 11.43
CA SER A 89 -10.20 -7.78 11.61
C SER A 89 -11.43 -7.83 12.53
N ILE A 90 -11.41 -7.08 13.64
CA ILE A 90 -12.55 -7.00 14.56
C ILE A 90 -13.76 -6.35 13.89
N ALA A 91 -13.55 -5.22 13.19
CA ALA A 91 -14.64 -4.44 12.61
C ALA A 91 -15.31 -5.16 11.42
N THR A 92 -14.55 -5.92 10.63
CA THR A 92 -15.05 -6.53 9.39
C THR A 92 -15.36 -8.02 9.50
N GLY A 93 -14.82 -8.69 10.52
CA GLY A 93 -14.79 -10.15 10.60
C GLY A 93 -13.97 -10.82 9.50
N THR A 94 -13.19 -10.05 8.73
CA THR A 94 -12.38 -10.55 7.61
C THR A 94 -11.04 -11.05 8.14
N PRO A 95 -10.63 -12.29 7.82
CA PRO A 95 -9.32 -12.78 8.21
C PRO A 95 -8.21 -12.04 7.45
N ILE A 96 -7.08 -11.84 8.12
CA ILE A 96 -5.88 -11.25 7.52
C ILE A 96 -5.15 -12.37 6.77
N THR A 97 -5.37 -12.45 5.47
CA THR A 97 -4.72 -13.42 4.57
C THR A 97 -3.99 -12.69 3.46
N ASN A 98 -2.99 -13.30 2.82
CA ASN A 98 -2.32 -12.74 1.65
C ASN A 98 -1.63 -11.36 1.87
N LEU A 99 -1.56 -10.85 3.10
CA LEU A 99 -1.09 -9.49 3.37
C LEU A 99 0.31 -9.23 2.80
N LEU A 100 1.23 -10.19 2.98
CA LEU A 100 2.59 -10.06 2.44
C LEU A 100 2.58 -9.83 0.91
N PHE A 101 1.76 -10.61 0.18
CA PHE A 101 1.62 -10.43 -1.26
C PHE A 101 1.12 -9.04 -1.62
N TRP A 102 0.10 -8.53 -0.92
CA TRP A 102 -0.49 -7.23 -1.21
C TRP A 102 0.41 -6.07 -0.79
N LYS A 103 1.20 -6.20 0.27
CA LYS A 103 2.29 -5.26 0.60
C LYS A 103 3.37 -5.24 -0.50
N MET A 104 3.72 -6.41 -1.05
CA MET A 104 4.62 -6.49 -2.21
C MET A 104 4.00 -5.85 -3.46
N ALA A 105 2.70 -6.02 -3.68
CA ALA A 105 1.98 -5.39 -4.80
C ALA A 105 1.95 -3.85 -4.65
N ALA A 106 1.78 -3.34 -3.43
CA ALA A 106 1.87 -1.92 -3.12
C ALA A 106 3.28 -1.35 -3.43
N ALA A 107 4.34 -2.04 -3.00
CA ALA A 107 5.71 -1.66 -3.34
C ALA A 107 5.95 -1.69 -4.86
N ALA A 108 5.41 -2.69 -5.55
CA ALA A 108 5.52 -2.83 -7.01
C ALA A 108 4.80 -1.70 -7.77
N ARG A 109 3.67 -1.19 -7.25
CA ARG A 109 2.91 -0.08 -7.84
C ARG A 109 3.75 1.19 -7.95
N ALA A 110 4.57 1.47 -6.96
CA ALA A 110 5.44 2.65 -6.92
C ALA A 110 6.67 2.56 -7.86
N MET A 111 6.91 1.41 -8.50
CA MET A 111 8.07 1.22 -9.38
C MET A 111 7.82 1.75 -10.80
N PRO A 112 8.84 2.26 -11.51
CA PRO A 112 10.26 2.18 -11.13
C PRO A 112 10.74 3.28 -10.18
N ASP A 113 9.98 4.33 -9.97
CA ASP A 113 10.40 5.51 -9.18
C ASP A 113 9.20 6.13 -8.44
N VAL A 114 9.21 6.04 -7.13
CA VAL A 114 8.21 6.65 -6.23
C VAL A 114 8.43 8.16 -6.01
N GLY A 115 9.58 8.68 -6.40
CA GLY A 115 9.98 10.08 -6.14
C GLY A 115 8.93 11.13 -6.49
N PRO A 116 8.21 11.03 -7.62
CA PRO A 116 7.14 11.96 -8.00
C PRO A 116 5.98 12.07 -6.98
N TRP A 117 5.71 11.03 -6.17
CA TRP A 117 4.63 11.05 -5.17
C TRP A 117 4.88 12.07 -4.04
N ALA A 118 6.14 12.45 -3.79
CA ALA A 118 6.49 13.46 -2.79
C ALA A 118 5.75 14.79 -3.01
N GLN A 119 5.52 15.19 -4.26
CA GLN A 119 4.77 16.41 -4.59
C GLN A 119 3.29 16.26 -4.19
N GLY A 120 2.64 15.13 -4.49
CA GLY A 120 1.23 14.88 -4.12
C GLY A 120 1.02 14.92 -2.61
N TYR A 121 1.91 14.33 -1.82
CA TYR A 121 1.85 14.38 -0.36
C TYR A 121 1.96 15.82 0.19
N ALA A 122 2.83 16.64 -0.40
CA ALA A 122 2.99 18.03 0.00
C ALA A 122 1.77 18.89 -0.38
N GLU A 123 1.20 18.71 -1.57
CA GLU A 123 0.01 19.42 -2.05
C GLU A 123 -1.22 19.15 -1.18
N LEU A 124 -1.36 17.92 -0.68
CA LEU A 124 -2.45 17.54 0.24
C LEU A 124 -2.14 17.86 1.71
N SER A 125 -1.02 18.53 1.99
CA SER A 125 -0.60 18.90 3.35
C SER A 125 -0.49 17.73 4.33
N ILE A 126 -0.29 16.51 3.81
CA ILE A 126 -0.17 15.30 4.63
C ILE A 126 1.22 15.25 5.26
N ARG A 127 2.25 15.36 4.44
CA ARG A 127 3.65 15.43 4.88
C ARG A 127 4.53 16.03 3.79
N THR A 128 5.44 16.89 4.20
CA THR A 128 6.50 17.36 3.31
C THR A 128 7.65 16.35 3.32
N MET A 129 7.90 15.73 2.17
CA MET A 129 9.03 14.83 1.93
C MET A 129 9.73 15.23 0.65
N THR A 130 11.04 15.06 0.62
CA THR A 130 11.79 15.15 -0.64
C THR A 130 11.64 13.86 -1.45
N ALA A 131 11.86 13.93 -2.76
CA ALA A 131 11.87 12.76 -3.62
C ALA A 131 12.88 11.69 -3.16
N ASP A 132 14.01 12.09 -2.58
CA ASP A 132 15.02 11.16 -2.10
C ASP A 132 14.63 10.53 -0.76
N GLU A 133 13.89 11.20 0.08
CA GLU A 133 13.36 10.62 1.33
C GLU A 133 12.33 9.55 1.02
N ILE A 134 11.39 9.82 0.12
CA ILE A 134 10.40 8.79 -0.25
C ILE A 134 11.03 7.61 -0.99
N ARG A 135 12.06 7.82 -1.83
CA ARG A 135 12.81 6.72 -2.46
C ARG A 135 13.48 5.82 -1.43
N ARG A 136 14.10 6.40 -0.39
CA ARG A 136 14.69 5.62 0.71
C ARG A 136 13.62 4.85 1.47
N ALA A 137 12.53 5.49 1.86
CA ALA A 137 11.43 4.82 2.58
C ALA A 137 10.84 3.66 1.77
N HIS A 138 10.61 3.86 0.47
CA HIS A 138 10.16 2.80 -0.44
C HIS A 138 11.17 1.66 -0.57
N HIS A 139 12.47 1.99 -0.67
CA HIS A 139 13.53 0.98 -0.72
C HIS A 139 13.55 0.13 0.55
N ASP A 140 13.53 0.78 1.73
CA ASP A 140 13.59 0.11 3.03
C ASP A 140 12.34 -0.75 3.26
N PHE A 141 11.15 -0.24 2.92
CA PHE A 141 9.92 -1.00 2.93
C PHE A 141 10.01 -2.23 2.03
N THR A 142 10.42 -2.06 0.76
CA THR A 142 10.56 -3.16 -0.20
C THR A 142 11.54 -4.21 0.31
N GLN A 143 12.69 -3.78 0.85
CA GLN A 143 13.70 -4.68 1.40
C GLN A 143 13.18 -5.47 2.59
N SER A 144 12.33 -4.87 3.44
CA SER A 144 11.72 -5.54 4.59
C SER A 144 10.82 -6.71 4.19
N LEU A 145 10.17 -6.60 3.02
CA LEU A 145 9.27 -7.64 2.49
C LEU A 145 10.00 -8.83 1.86
N LEU A 146 11.31 -8.69 1.59
CA LEU A 146 12.14 -9.70 0.93
C LEU A 146 12.97 -10.54 1.91
N ARG A 147 12.90 -10.24 3.20
CA ARG A 147 13.57 -10.99 4.28
C ARG A 147 12.71 -12.15 4.73
#